data_2de270276b6a5e2687a64649225de9ae
#
_entry.id   2de270276b6a5e2687a64649225de9ae
#
_cell.length_a   1.000
_cell.length_b   1.000
_cell.length_c   1.000
_cell.angle_alpha   90.00
_cell.angle_beta   90.00
_cell.angle_gamma   90.00
#
_symmetry.space_group_name_H-M   'P 1'
#
loop_
_entity.id
_entity.type
_entity.pdbx_description
1 polymer ?
#
loop_
_entity_poly.entity_id
_entity_poly.type
_entity_poly.pdbx_seq_one_letter_code
_entity_poly.pdbx_strand_id
1 'polypeptide(L)'
;MRIIIVCYPTFGGSGVLATELGHDLAKRGHFVHFIAYQKPVRLNEDNRTIFFHKVNVPFYPLFNFQPYELALSTKIVDVASKNKIDLIHVHYAIPHAYAAYMAQKMLKSSKITLPIITTLHGTDITLVGKHPFYKNAVKFSIDKSNIVTSVSKSLKNDTHEFFNTNKKIKVIPNFVDIKKFNNQLEMCKNEDDIKTITHVSNFRPVKNIRTLIKVYSKISDQFNCKFNLIGEGPELEVAKSMAKDLKIKNIDFMGNTNEVEKVLCHSDIFILPSKTESFGLAALEAMASKNAIISSNRGGLPELNINNKTGFTCNYNDIDAYVEAILKLLTSEKLLERFKLNSYKQAQKYNIENIVPMYEAEYKRLIK
;
A
#
# COMPACT_ATOMS: atom_id res chain seq x y z
N MET A 1 7.78 -16.91 17.31
CA MET A 1 8.81 -16.88 16.26
C MET A 1 9.58 -15.57 16.35
N ARG A 2 10.82 -15.57 15.88
CA ARG A 2 11.64 -14.37 15.71
C ARG A 2 11.78 -14.06 14.21
N ILE A 3 11.25 -12.96 13.78
CA ILE A 3 11.03 -12.64 12.37
C ILE A 3 11.80 -11.37 12.01
N ILE A 4 12.61 -11.42 10.96
CA ILE A 4 13.15 -10.21 10.33
C ILE A 4 12.11 -9.70 9.33
N ILE A 5 11.74 -8.41 9.41
CA ILE A 5 10.95 -7.71 8.39
C ILE A 5 11.84 -6.66 7.73
N VAL A 6 11.97 -6.76 6.39
CA VAL A 6 12.68 -5.76 5.57
C VAL A 6 11.67 -5.00 4.73
N CYS A 7 11.64 -3.68 4.87
CA CYS A 7 10.68 -2.84 4.16
C CYS A 7 11.26 -1.44 3.85
N TYR A 8 10.58 -0.70 2.99
CA TYR A 8 10.85 0.73 2.83
C TYR A 8 10.25 1.53 4.00
N PRO A 9 10.97 2.52 4.55
CA PRO A 9 10.51 3.31 5.70
C PRO A 9 9.64 4.50 5.28
N THR A 10 8.86 4.38 4.21
CA THR A 10 8.13 5.49 3.58
C THR A 10 6.66 5.55 3.99
N PHE A 11 6.03 6.73 3.81
CA PHE A 11 4.57 6.91 3.90
C PHE A 11 3.79 6.12 2.84
N GLY A 12 4.45 5.49 1.87
CA GLY A 12 3.80 4.65 0.87
C GLY A 12 3.16 3.40 1.49
N GLY A 13 2.07 2.93 0.88
CA GLY A 13 1.23 1.85 1.40
C GLY A 13 1.98 0.58 1.83
N SER A 14 3.06 0.20 1.13
CA SER A 14 3.86 -0.99 1.48
C SER A 14 4.64 -0.85 2.78
N GLY A 15 5.20 0.35 3.07
CA GLY A 15 5.91 0.60 4.32
C GLY A 15 4.97 0.59 5.53
N VAL A 16 3.82 1.23 5.38
CA VAL A 16 2.75 1.22 6.39
C VAL A 16 2.27 -0.21 6.66
N LEU A 17 1.97 -0.97 5.61
CA LEU A 17 1.51 -2.37 5.74
C LEU A 17 2.54 -3.27 6.42
N ALA A 18 3.83 -3.14 6.07
CA ALA A 18 4.89 -3.91 6.73
C ALA A 18 4.98 -3.58 8.23
N THR A 19 4.80 -2.32 8.58
CA THR A 19 4.82 -1.86 9.97
C THR A 19 3.62 -2.39 10.75
N GLU A 20 2.42 -2.24 10.22
CA GLU A 20 1.19 -2.75 10.85
C GLU A 20 1.21 -4.28 10.97
N LEU A 21 1.72 -5.00 9.95
CA LEU A 21 1.94 -6.45 10.03
C LEU A 21 2.85 -6.81 11.21
N GLY A 22 3.98 -6.12 11.35
CA GLY A 22 4.93 -6.40 12.43
C GLY A 22 4.36 -6.08 13.81
N HIS A 23 3.56 -5.01 13.94
CA HIS A 23 2.87 -4.68 15.19
C HIS A 23 1.85 -5.76 15.58
N ASP A 24 1.05 -6.26 14.63
CA ASP A 24 0.06 -7.31 14.93
C ASP A 24 0.74 -8.65 15.24
N LEU A 25 1.83 -9.00 14.52
CA LEU A 25 2.66 -10.16 14.85
C LEU A 25 3.25 -10.07 16.27
N ALA A 26 3.71 -8.88 16.67
CA ALA A 26 4.23 -8.66 18.03
C ALA A 26 3.13 -8.82 19.10
N LYS A 27 1.92 -8.30 18.86
CA LYS A 27 0.75 -8.53 19.71
C LYS A 27 0.39 -10.01 19.85
N ARG A 28 0.68 -10.82 18.81
CA ARG A 28 0.48 -12.28 18.78
C ARG A 28 1.64 -13.06 19.42
N GLY A 29 2.60 -12.39 20.06
CA GLY A 29 3.70 -13.00 20.78
C GLY A 29 4.93 -13.35 19.93
N HIS A 30 5.07 -12.77 18.75
CA HIS A 30 6.29 -12.89 17.94
C HIS A 30 7.28 -11.78 18.29
N PHE A 31 8.58 -12.06 18.09
CA PHE A 31 9.64 -11.05 18.14
C PHE A 31 9.91 -10.58 16.73
N VAL A 32 9.82 -9.27 16.49
CA VAL A 32 9.92 -8.68 15.16
C VAL A 32 11.11 -7.74 15.08
N HIS A 33 12.03 -8.02 14.18
CA HIS A 33 13.24 -7.24 13.91
C HIS A 33 13.08 -6.50 12.57
N PHE A 34 12.77 -5.20 12.61
CA PHE A 34 12.69 -4.37 11.42
C PHE A 34 14.09 -3.96 10.95
N ILE A 35 14.36 -4.10 9.66
CA ILE A 35 15.60 -3.66 9.02
C ILE A 35 15.26 -2.69 7.88
N ALA A 36 15.72 -1.44 7.99
CA ALA A 36 15.54 -0.40 6.97
C ALA A 36 16.62 0.69 7.12
N TYR A 37 16.79 1.56 6.11
CA TYR A 37 17.76 2.66 6.16
C TYR A 37 17.32 3.84 7.06
N GLN A 38 16.04 3.93 7.36
CA GLN A 38 15.44 4.84 8.34
C GLN A 38 14.38 4.11 9.14
N LYS A 39 14.00 4.64 10.30
CA LYS A 39 12.89 4.11 11.07
C LYS A 39 11.61 4.19 10.24
N PRO A 40 10.89 3.06 10.04
CA PRO A 40 9.64 3.06 9.30
C PRO A 40 8.61 4.01 9.91
N VAL A 41 7.87 4.68 9.05
CA VAL A 41 6.75 5.52 9.46
C VAL A 41 5.75 4.66 10.23
N ARG A 42 5.21 5.16 11.33
CA ARG A 42 4.32 4.46 12.27
C ARG A 42 4.99 3.34 13.09
N LEU A 43 6.30 3.11 12.98
CA LEU A 43 6.95 2.13 13.85
C LEU A 43 7.03 2.66 15.29
N ASN A 44 6.34 2.00 16.19
CA ASN A 44 6.43 2.20 17.64
C ASN A 44 7.25 1.06 18.26
N GLU A 45 8.28 1.43 19.02
CA GLU A 45 9.20 0.51 19.71
C GLU A 45 8.87 0.35 21.21
N ASP A 46 7.75 0.91 21.69
CA ASP A 46 7.33 0.77 23.09
C ASP A 46 6.98 -0.68 23.46
N ASN A 47 6.89 -1.55 22.46
CA ASN A 47 6.70 -2.98 22.66
C ASN A 47 8.06 -3.70 22.75
N ARG A 48 8.32 -4.38 23.88
CA ARG A 48 9.55 -5.14 24.15
C ARG A 48 9.86 -6.27 23.14
N THR A 49 8.96 -6.56 22.22
CA THR A 49 9.12 -7.58 21.17
C THR A 49 9.38 -7.00 19.79
N ILE A 50 9.49 -5.68 19.66
CA ILE A 50 9.79 -4.98 18.42
C ILE A 50 11.18 -4.34 18.50
N PHE A 51 12.01 -4.57 17.49
CA PHE A 51 13.37 -4.05 17.40
C PHE A 51 13.60 -3.39 16.05
N PHE A 52 14.23 -2.24 16.04
CA PHE A 52 14.63 -1.56 14.82
C PHE A 52 16.15 -1.62 14.62
N HIS A 53 16.58 -1.98 13.42
CA HIS A 53 17.99 -2.08 13.04
C HIS A 53 18.22 -1.21 11.79
N LYS A 54 18.89 -0.08 11.99
CA LYS A 54 19.21 0.83 10.89
C LYS A 54 20.29 0.24 9.99
N VAL A 55 20.05 0.29 8.69
CA VAL A 55 21.06 0.02 7.66
C VAL A 55 21.86 1.29 7.43
N ASN A 56 23.11 1.27 7.83
CA ASN A 56 24.06 2.34 7.50
C ASN A 56 24.85 1.90 6.26
N VAL A 57 24.85 2.72 5.22
CA VAL A 57 25.68 2.50 4.03
C VAL A 57 26.98 3.29 4.22
N PRO A 58 28.13 2.61 4.42
CA PRO A 58 29.39 3.32 4.56
C PRO A 58 29.70 4.12 3.29
N PHE A 59 30.10 5.37 3.48
CA PHE A 59 30.60 6.16 2.37
C PHE A 59 32.04 5.71 2.01
N TYR A 60 32.25 5.45 0.74
CA TYR A 60 33.59 5.16 0.21
C TYR A 60 33.82 5.98 -1.07
N PRO A 61 34.86 6.82 -1.13
CA PRO A 61 35.04 7.81 -2.20
C PRO A 61 35.12 7.21 -3.63
N LEU A 62 35.57 5.97 -3.77
CA LEU A 62 35.65 5.30 -5.09
C LEU A 62 34.30 4.80 -5.61
N PHE A 63 33.25 4.76 -4.78
CA PHE A 63 31.94 4.37 -5.22
C PHE A 63 31.12 5.58 -5.65
N ASN A 64 30.87 5.73 -6.96
CA ASN A 64 29.94 6.74 -7.46
C ASN A 64 28.52 6.55 -6.88
N PHE A 65 28.11 5.27 -6.69
CA PHE A 65 26.87 4.90 -6.08
C PHE A 65 27.15 3.97 -4.90
N GLN A 66 26.68 4.35 -3.72
CA GLN A 66 26.90 3.56 -2.51
C GLN A 66 26.07 2.27 -2.58
N PRO A 67 26.68 1.07 -2.33
CA PRO A 67 26.03 -0.23 -2.53
C PRO A 67 25.05 -0.56 -1.39
N TYR A 68 23.82 -0.05 -1.49
CA TYR A 68 22.77 -0.27 -0.48
C TYR A 68 22.46 -1.75 -0.26
N GLU A 69 22.36 -2.55 -1.34
CA GLU A 69 22.03 -3.96 -1.28
C GLU A 69 23.08 -4.76 -0.52
N LEU A 70 24.35 -4.40 -0.65
CA LEU A 70 25.46 -4.99 0.11
C LEU A 70 25.34 -4.65 1.60
N ALA A 71 25.10 -3.37 1.93
CA ALA A 71 24.93 -2.93 3.31
C ALA A 71 23.70 -3.60 3.95
N LEU A 72 22.60 -3.73 3.23
CA LEU A 72 21.40 -4.40 3.69
C LEU A 72 21.64 -5.90 3.93
N SER A 73 22.29 -6.59 3.00
CA SER A 73 22.65 -8.01 3.16
C SER A 73 23.50 -8.25 4.40
N THR A 74 24.53 -7.42 4.60
CA THR A 74 25.41 -7.48 5.77
C THR A 74 24.66 -7.20 7.07
N LYS A 75 23.73 -6.22 7.08
CA LYS A 75 22.91 -5.94 8.25
C LYS A 75 21.98 -7.11 8.59
N ILE A 76 21.41 -7.77 7.60
CA ILE A 76 20.59 -8.99 7.81
C ILE A 76 21.45 -10.09 8.45
N VAL A 77 22.68 -10.29 7.96
CA VAL A 77 23.63 -11.28 8.54
C VAL A 77 23.94 -10.93 9.99
N ASP A 78 24.27 -9.66 10.29
CA ASP A 78 24.58 -9.19 11.65
C ASP A 78 23.41 -9.47 12.62
N VAL A 79 22.19 -9.09 12.24
CA VAL A 79 20.99 -9.31 13.06
C VAL A 79 20.71 -10.80 13.24
N ALA A 80 20.82 -11.60 12.17
CA ALA A 80 20.55 -13.03 12.21
C ALA A 80 21.55 -13.81 13.07
N SER A 81 22.82 -13.40 13.04
CA SER A 81 23.88 -14.05 13.82
C SER A 81 23.78 -13.78 15.33
N LYS A 82 23.25 -12.61 15.71
CA LYS A 82 23.11 -12.18 17.11
C LYS A 82 21.78 -12.60 17.74
N ASN A 83 20.79 -12.88 16.93
CA ASN A 83 19.42 -13.17 17.39
C ASN A 83 18.96 -14.49 16.76
N LYS A 84 18.41 -15.40 17.52
CA LYS A 84 17.91 -16.69 17.00
C LYS A 84 16.70 -16.47 16.07
N ILE A 85 16.96 -15.99 14.84
CA ILE A 85 15.93 -15.69 13.82
C ILE A 85 15.39 -16.98 13.22
N ASP A 86 14.09 -17.07 13.01
CA ASP A 86 13.42 -18.22 12.39
C ASP A 86 13.22 -18.04 10.88
N LEU A 87 12.94 -16.80 10.42
CA LEU A 87 12.70 -16.49 9.00
C LEU A 87 12.94 -15.01 8.68
N ILE A 88 13.07 -14.73 7.39
CA ILE A 88 13.15 -13.37 6.83
C ILE A 88 11.92 -13.13 5.97
N HIS A 89 11.13 -12.10 6.29
CA HIS A 89 10.04 -11.59 5.47
C HIS A 89 10.44 -10.26 4.84
N VAL A 90 10.52 -10.21 3.54
CA VAL A 90 10.87 -9.01 2.80
C VAL A 90 9.69 -8.50 1.98
N HIS A 91 9.54 -7.20 1.96
CA HIS A 91 8.59 -6.49 1.11
C HIS A 91 9.35 -5.95 -0.11
N TYR A 92 8.95 -6.33 -1.31
CA TYR A 92 9.56 -6.13 -2.63
C TYR A 92 10.60 -7.19 -3.06
N ALA A 93 10.52 -7.56 -4.34
CA ALA A 93 11.48 -8.46 -4.98
C ALA A 93 12.89 -7.84 -5.03
N ILE A 94 12.98 -6.57 -5.39
CA ILE A 94 14.23 -5.79 -5.38
C ILE A 94 14.04 -4.47 -4.64
N PRO A 95 15.02 -3.99 -3.89
CA PRO A 95 16.31 -4.65 -3.60
C PRO A 95 16.24 -5.69 -2.48
N HIS A 96 15.10 -5.81 -1.78
CA HIS A 96 15.01 -6.48 -0.48
C HIS A 96 15.15 -8.01 -0.58
N ALA A 97 14.43 -8.70 -1.49
CA ALA A 97 14.55 -10.14 -1.62
C ALA A 97 15.92 -10.54 -2.20
N TYR A 98 16.48 -9.71 -3.09
CA TYR A 98 17.85 -9.91 -3.57
C TYR A 98 18.86 -9.86 -2.42
N ALA A 99 18.81 -8.82 -1.59
CA ALA A 99 19.69 -8.68 -0.43
C ALA A 99 19.50 -9.79 0.60
N ALA A 100 18.25 -10.20 0.85
CA ALA A 100 17.98 -11.33 1.75
C ALA A 100 18.55 -12.66 1.25
N TYR A 101 18.48 -12.91 -0.07
CA TYR A 101 19.11 -14.09 -0.65
C TYR A 101 20.64 -14.06 -0.52
N MET A 102 21.27 -12.90 -0.73
CA MET A 102 22.72 -12.76 -0.52
C MET A 102 23.09 -12.95 0.96
N ALA A 103 22.31 -12.41 1.89
CA ALA A 103 22.47 -12.68 3.32
C ALA A 103 22.35 -14.18 3.65
N GLN A 104 21.36 -14.89 3.09
CA GLN A 104 21.19 -16.33 3.24
C GLN A 104 22.44 -17.11 2.75
N LYS A 105 23.07 -16.64 1.66
CA LYS A 105 24.33 -17.27 1.17
C LYS A 105 25.50 -17.02 2.11
N MET A 106 25.64 -15.82 2.65
CA MET A 106 26.69 -15.51 3.63
C MET A 106 26.51 -16.32 4.93
N LEU A 107 25.27 -16.47 5.41
CA LEU A 107 24.95 -17.21 6.64
C LEU A 107 25.25 -18.71 6.55
N LYS A 108 25.32 -19.29 5.34
CA LYS A 108 25.66 -20.71 5.16
C LYS A 108 27.02 -21.08 5.75
N SER A 109 28.01 -20.21 5.70
CA SER A 109 29.32 -20.43 6.30
C SER A 109 29.25 -20.63 7.82
N SER A 110 28.27 -20.01 8.46
CA SER A 110 27.97 -20.13 9.90
C SER A 110 26.93 -21.21 10.21
N LYS A 111 26.58 -22.06 9.24
CA LYS A 111 25.58 -23.14 9.35
C LYS A 111 24.16 -22.61 9.72
N ILE A 112 23.87 -21.35 9.43
CA ILE A 112 22.57 -20.74 9.66
C ILE A 112 21.80 -20.78 8.32
N THR A 113 20.60 -21.37 8.34
CA THR A 113 19.70 -21.41 7.18
C THR A 113 18.40 -20.74 7.55
N LEU A 114 18.09 -19.62 6.89
CA LEU A 114 16.86 -18.85 7.10
C LEU A 114 15.99 -18.88 5.85
N PRO A 115 14.74 -19.32 5.93
CA PRO A 115 13.83 -19.22 4.82
C PRO A 115 13.40 -17.77 4.57
N ILE A 116 13.12 -17.46 3.28
CA ILE A 116 12.75 -16.13 2.82
C ILE A 116 11.31 -16.15 2.29
N ILE A 117 10.49 -15.25 2.82
CA ILE A 117 9.19 -14.89 2.26
C ILE A 117 9.32 -13.53 1.59
N THR A 118 8.79 -13.41 0.38
CA THR A 118 8.77 -12.15 -0.37
C THR A 118 7.33 -11.77 -0.68
N THR A 119 6.90 -10.59 -0.23
CA THR A 119 5.63 -9.98 -0.61
C THR A 119 5.84 -8.96 -1.71
N LEU A 120 5.18 -9.17 -2.85
CA LEU A 120 5.18 -8.27 -4.01
C LEU A 120 4.11 -7.19 -3.81
N HIS A 121 4.47 -5.93 -4.06
CA HIS A 121 3.60 -4.77 -3.83
C HIS A 121 3.18 -4.02 -5.11
N GLY A 122 3.83 -4.30 -6.24
CA GLY A 122 3.48 -3.78 -7.55
C GLY A 122 4.53 -2.86 -8.17
N THR A 123 5.09 -1.89 -7.46
CA THR A 123 6.16 -1.04 -8.01
C THR A 123 7.36 -1.87 -8.48
N ASP A 124 7.72 -2.89 -7.74
CA ASP A 124 8.76 -3.86 -8.05
C ASP A 124 8.45 -4.73 -9.28
N ILE A 125 7.19 -4.85 -9.65
CA ILE A 125 6.73 -5.68 -10.77
C ILE A 125 6.36 -4.82 -11.99
N THR A 126 5.43 -3.87 -11.81
CA THR A 126 4.80 -3.16 -12.93
C THR A 126 5.54 -1.89 -13.36
N LEU A 127 6.42 -1.34 -12.52
CA LEU A 127 7.22 -0.15 -12.83
C LEU A 127 8.70 -0.50 -12.97
N VAL A 128 9.40 -0.68 -11.84
CA VAL A 128 10.85 -0.94 -11.86
C VAL A 128 11.17 -2.28 -12.51
N GLY A 129 10.39 -3.32 -12.20
CA GLY A 129 10.60 -4.66 -12.70
C GLY A 129 10.39 -4.81 -14.22
N LYS A 130 9.57 -3.95 -14.84
CA LYS A 130 9.42 -3.92 -16.31
C LYS A 130 10.62 -3.34 -17.04
N HIS A 131 11.47 -2.57 -16.35
CA HIS A 131 12.67 -2.03 -16.98
C HIS A 131 13.60 -3.17 -17.40
N PRO A 132 14.04 -3.27 -18.67
CA PRO A 132 14.84 -4.41 -19.16
C PRO A 132 16.07 -4.71 -18.31
N PHE A 133 16.72 -3.67 -17.80
CA PHE A 133 17.90 -3.79 -16.94
C PHE A 133 17.64 -4.55 -15.62
N TYR A 134 16.46 -4.37 -15.01
CA TYR A 134 16.13 -4.99 -13.72
C TYR A 134 15.37 -6.30 -13.83
N LYS A 135 14.85 -6.63 -15.00
CA LYS A 135 13.97 -7.80 -15.23
C LYS A 135 14.59 -9.11 -14.71
N ASN A 136 15.86 -9.35 -15.01
CA ASN A 136 16.56 -10.57 -14.58
C ASN A 136 16.75 -10.61 -13.06
N ALA A 137 17.08 -9.48 -12.43
CA ALA A 137 17.24 -9.40 -10.97
C ALA A 137 15.92 -9.66 -10.23
N VAL A 138 14.82 -9.11 -10.74
CA VAL A 138 13.46 -9.33 -10.18
C VAL A 138 13.06 -10.79 -10.32
N LYS A 139 13.19 -11.37 -11.53
CA LYS A 139 12.91 -12.79 -11.75
C LYS A 139 13.74 -13.68 -10.83
N PHE A 140 15.05 -13.44 -10.74
CA PHE A 140 15.96 -14.18 -9.86
C PHE A 140 15.49 -14.11 -8.41
N SER A 141 15.16 -12.93 -7.90
CA SER A 141 14.72 -12.72 -6.53
C SER A 141 13.42 -13.48 -6.21
N ILE A 142 12.47 -13.46 -7.16
CA ILE A 142 11.21 -14.21 -7.06
C ILE A 142 11.50 -15.71 -7.02
N ASP A 143 12.30 -16.22 -7.95
CA ASP A 143 12.57 -17.66 -8.08
C ASP A 143 13.37 -18.21 -6.87
N LYS A 144 14.22 -17.39 -6.24
CA LYS A 144 15.05 -17.78 -5.08
C LYS A 144 14.35 -17.62 -3.73
N SER A 145 13.24 -16.93 -3.65
CA SER A 145 12.43 -16.87 -2.42
C SER A 145 11.78 -18.23 -2.12
N ASN A 146 11.71 -18.61 -0.85
CA ASN A 146 11.04 -19.88 -0.46
C ASN A 146 9.53 -19.78 -0.72
N ILE A 147 8.91 -18.68 -0.28
CA ILE A 147 7.51 -18.36 -0.56
C ILE A 147 7.45 -16.98 -1.20
N VAL A 148 6.56 -16.82 -2.18
CA VAL A 148 6.21 -15.53 -2.77
C VAL A 148 4.73 -15.28 -2.57
N THR A 149 4.40 -14.09 -2.09
CA THR A 149 3.03 -13.62 -1.98
C THR A 149 2.82 -12.37 -2.84
N SER A 150 1.60 -12.13 -3.27
CA SER A 150 1.19 -10.91 -3.94
C SER A 150 -0.06 -10.34 -3.29
N VAL A 151 -0.22 -9.03 -3.37
CA VAL A 151 -1.33 -8.32 -2.72
C VAL A 151 -2.66 -8.40 -3.48
N SER A 152 -2.66 -8.94 -4.70
CA SER A 152 -3.87 -9.15 -5.52
C SER A 152 -3.67 -10.27 -6.53
N LYS A 153 -4.78 -10.76 -7.10
CA LYS A 153 -4.76 -11.71 -8.22
C LYS A 153 -4.20 -11.04 -9.49
N SER A 154 -4.56 -9.78 -9.72
CA SER A 154 -4.04 -8.99 -10.83
C SER A 154 -2.52 -8.93 -10.78
N LEU A 155 -1.92 -8.53 -9.66
CA LEU A 155 -0.46 -8.47 -9.52
C LEU A 155 0.21 -9.83 -9.67
N LYS A 156 -0.41 -10.90 -9.15
CA LYS A 156 0.07 -12.26 -9.39
C LYS A 156 0.13 -12.59 -10.87
N ASN A 157 -0.93 -12.29 -11.63
CA ASN A 157 -1.01 -12.57 -13.07
C ASN A 157 0.04 -11.74 -13.83
N ASP A 158 0.15 -10.44 -13.54
CA ASP A 158 1.18 -9.57 -14.10
C ASP A 158 2.59 -10.11 -13.85
N THR A 159 2.83 -10.65 -12.64
CA THR A 159 4.13 -11.22 -12.29
C THR A 159 4.46 -12.45 -13.15
N HIS A 160 3.52 -13.35 -13.33
CA HIS A 160 3.73 -14.52 -14.20
C HIS A 160 3.96 -14.12 -15.66
N GLU A 161 3.17 -13.17 -16.16
CA GLU A 161 3.26 -12.69 -17.54
C GLU A 161 4.61 -11.99 -17.82
N PHE A 162 4.99 -11.03 -16.96
CA PHE A 162 6.17 -10.20 -17.22
C PHE A 162 7.50 -10.93 -17.03
N PHE A 163 7.56 -11.88 -16.09
CA PHE A 163 8.81 -12.55 -15.74
C PHE A 163 8.88 -14.01 -16.22
N ASN A 164 7.82 -14.54 -16.82
CA ASN A 164 7.76 -15.94 -17.24
C ASN A 164 8.29 -16.88 -16.12
N THR A 165 7.76 -16.72 -14.92
CA THR A 165 8.15 -17.51 -13.76
C THR A 165 7.13 -18.59 -13.45
N ASN A 166 7.60 -19.80 -13.12
CA ASN A 166 6.77 -20.91 -12.64
C ASN A 166 6.60 -20.91 -11.12
N LYS A 167 7.12 -19.88 -10.43
CA LYS A 167 7.04 -19.76 -8.97
C LYS A 167 5.57 -19.71 -8.53
N LYS A 168 5.19 -20.59 -7.59
CA LYS A 168 3.86 -20.52 -6.98
C LYS A 168 3.74 -19.24 -6.16
N ILE A 169 2.84 -18.35 -6.56
CA ILE A 169 2.56 -17.08 -5.89
C ILE A 169 1.23 -17.20 -5.16
N LYS A 170 1.22 -17.02 -3.84
CA LYS A 170 0.01 -16.99 -3.03
C LYS A 170 -0.52 -15.57 -2.95
N VAL A 171 -1.83 -15.40 -3.16
CA VAL A 171 -2.47 -14.09 -2.94
C VAL A 171 -2.78 -13.96 -1.45
N ILE A 172 -2.18 -12.95 -0.82
CA ILE A 172 -2.52 -12.47 0.52
C ILE A 172 -2.77 -10.97 0.37
N PRO A 173 -4.02 -10.52 0.44
CA PRO A 173 -4.37 -9.14 0.16
C PRO A 173 -3.81 -8.19 1.24
N ASN A 174 -3.75 -6.92 0.92
CA ASN A 174 -3.52 -5.88 1.91
C ASN A 174 -4.68 -5.84 2.90
N PHE A 175 -4.46 -5.21 4.04
CA PHE A 175 -5.40 -5.19 5.16
C PHE A 175 -5.50 -3.79 5.77
N VAL A 176 -6.50 -3.62 6.62
CA VAL A 176 -6.74 -2.42 7.42
C VAL A 176 -7.14 -2.82 8.83
N ASP A 177 -6.77 -2.02 9.82
CA ASP A 177 -7.28 -2.17 11.18
C ASP A 177 -8.67 -1.52 11.30
N ILE A 178 -9.71 -2.32 11.14
CA ILE A 178 -11.11 -1.86 11.20
C ILE A 178 -11.44 -1.19 12.54
N LYS A 179 -10.84 -1.61 13.65
CA LYS A 179 -11.10 -1.00 14.98
C LYS A 179 -10.65 0.46 15.02
N LYS A 180 -9.47 0.75 14.42
CA LYS A 180 -8.95 2.12 14.33
C LYS A 180 -9.93 3.04 13.61
N PHE A 181 -10.50 2.59 12.49
CA PHE A 181 -11.46 3.37 11.69
C PHE A 181 -12.83 3.47 12.37
N ASN A 182 -13.31 2.41 13.04
CA ASN A 182 -14.56 2.46 13.79
C ASN A 182 -14.51 3.47 14.93
N ASN A 183 -13.44 3.45 15.73
CA ASN A 183 -13.27 4.41 16.82
C ASN A 183 -13.36 5.86 16.30
N GLN A 184 -12.77 6.13 15.14
CA GLN A 184 -12.83 7.45 14.53
C GLN A 184 -14.24 7.78 14.03
N LEU A 185 -14.97 6.83 13.42
CA LEU A 185 -16.35 7.03 12.97
C LEU A 185 -17.31 7.37 14.11
N GLU A 186 -17.11 6.79 15.29
CA GLU A 186 -17.90 7.09 16.50
C GLU A 186 -17.66 8.52 17.01
N MET A 187 -16.46 9.06 16.80
CA MET A 187 -16.07 10.41 17.20
C MET A 187 -16.41 11.48 16.16
N CYS A 188 -16.63 11.05 14.92
CA CYS A 188 -16.83 11.93 13.78
C CYS A 188 -18.28 12.43 13.72
N LYS A 189 -18.47 13.72 13.93
CA LYS A 189 -19.75 14.38 13.71
C LYS A 189 -19.68 15.21 12.45
N ASN A 190 -20.55 14.98 11.49
CA ASN A 190 -20.73 15.88 10.37
C ASN A 190 -21.55 17.07 10.84
N GLU A 191 -20.95 18.25 10.85
CA GLU A 191 -21.60 19.50 11.24
C GLU A 191 -22.28 20.18 10.04
N ASP A 192 -21.91 19.80 8.82
CA ASP A 192 -22.39 20.41 7.57
C ASP A 192 -23.10 19.38 6.69
N ASP A 193 -24.18 19.80 6.01
CA ASP A 193 -24.88 19.01 4.99
C ASP A 193 -24.13 18.94 3.64
N ILE A 194 -22.93 19.54 3.55
CA ILE A 194 -22.15 19.60 2.32
C ILE A 194 -21.42 18.29 2.10
N LYS A 195 -21.71 17.60 1.00
CA LYS A 195 -21.04 16.34 0.63
C LYS A 195 -19.55 16.56 0.33
N THR A 196 -18.74 15.64 0.81
CA THR A 196 -17.29 15.71 0.69
C THR A 196 -16.75 14.56 -0.18
N ILE A 197 -15.95 14.92 -1.18
CA ILE A 197 -15.26 13.98 -2.08
C ILE A 197 -13.77 14.03 -1.75
N THR A 198 -13.18 12.88 -1.45
CA THR A 198 -11.78 12.79 -1.01
C THR A 198 -10.93 11.93 -1.93
N HIS A 199 -9.69 12.34 -2.12
CA HIS A 199 -8.62 11.57 -2.77
C HIS A 199 -7.38 11.51 -1.87
N VAL A 200 -6.78 10.34 -1.78
CA VAL A 200 -5.53 10.13 -1.03
C VAL A 200 -4.50 9.43 -1.91
N SER A 201 -3.36 10.05 -2.14
CA SER A 201 -2.25 9.42 -2.86
C SER A 201 -0.92 10.17 -2.73
N ASN A 202 0.16 9.60 -3.27
CA ASN A 202 1.48 10.22 -3.36
C ASN A 202 1.70 11.03 -4.66
N PHE A 203 0.68 11.57 -5.24
CA PHE A 203 0.61 12.46 -6.43
C PHE A 203 1.65 12.14 -7.52
N ARG A 204 1.88 10.84 -7.80
CA ARG A 204 2.67 10.39 -8.93
C ARG A 204 1.83 10.36 -10.22
N PRO A 205 2.43 10.42 -11.41
CA PRO A 205 1.71 10.37 -12.70
C PRO A 205 0.77 9.16 -12.86
N VAL A 206 1.09 8.04 -12.21
CA VAL A 206 0.25 6.84 -12.20
C VAL A 206 -1.07 7.03 -11.45
N LYS A 207 -1.15 8.00 -10.52
CA LYS A 207 -2.36 8.33 -9.76
C LYS A 207 -3.35 9.20 -10.53
N ASN A 208 -2.92 9.72 -11.68
CA ASN A 208 -3.76 10.40 -12.65
C ASN A 208 -4.47 11.65 -12.10
N ILE A 209 -3.73 12.45 -11.33
CA ILE A 209 -4.25 13.65 -10.63
C ILE A 209 -4.84 14.66 -11.62
N ARG A 210 -4.24 14.80 -12.80
CA ARG A 210 -4.74 15.72 -13.84
C ARG A 210 -6.18 15.38 -14.28
N THR A 211 -6.51 14.09 -14.42
CA THR A 211 -7.88 13.65 -14.70
C THR A 211 -8.79 13.98 -13.53
N LEU A 212 -8.33 13.75 -12.29
CA LEU A 212 -9.08 14.07 -11.09
C LEU A 212 -9.47 15.55 -11.02
N ILE A 213 -8.51 16.47 -11.27
CA ILE A 213 -8.77 17.92 -11.27
C ILE A 213 -9.81 18.30 -12.33
N LYS A 214 -9.74 17.71 -13.54
CA LYS A 214 -10.74 17.93 -14.59
C LYS A 214 -12.13 17.43 -14.21
N VAL A 215 -12.21 16.28 -13.52
CA VAL A 215 -13.48 15.75 -12.98
C VAL A 215 -14.05 16.72 -11.95
N TYR A 216 -13.23 17.19 -11.01
CA TYR A 216 -13.65 18.14 -9.97
C TYR A 216 -14.14 19.46 -10.55
N SER A 217 -13.50 20.00 -11.59
CA SER A 217 -13.98 21.19 -12.28
C SER A 217 -15.42 21.01 -12.80
N LYS A 218 -15.68 19.90 -13.51
CA LYS A 218 -17.03 19.63 -14.05
C LYS A 218 -18.07 19.39 -12.95
N ILE A 219 -17.69 18.87 -11.79
CA ILE A 219 -18.59 18.67 -10.64
C ILE A 219 -18.88 20.01 -9.94
N SER A 220 -17.84 20.84 -9.70
CA SER A 220 -18.01 22.13 -9.01
C SER A 220 -18.91 23.11 -9.74
N ASP A 221 -19.08 22.94 -11.06
CA ASP A 221 -20.01 23.72 -11.89
C ASP A 221 -21.47 23.30 -11.71
N GLN A 222 -21.71 22.06 -11.22
CA GLN A 222 -23.03 21.44 -11.18
C GLN A 222 -23.56 21.20 -9.77
N PHE A 223 -22.65 21.03 -8.78
CA PHE A 223 -23.01 20.63 -7.42
C PHE A 223 -22.11 21.28 -6.37
N ASN A 224 -22.71 21.79 -5.30
CA ASN A 224 -21.96 22.34 -4.17
C ASN A 224 -21.42 21.21 -3.27
N CYS A 225 -20.13 20.93 -3.34
CA CYS A 225 -19.45 19.93 -2.54
C CYS A 225 -18.02 20.37 -2.20
N LYS A 226 -17.41 19.72 -1.20
CA LYS A 226 -16.00 19.90 -0.82
C LYS A 226 -15.13 18.83 -1.51
N PHE A 227 -13.92 19.23 -1.90
CA PHE A 227 -12.92 18.33 -2.48
C PHE A 227 -11.66 18.32 -1.63
N ASN A 228 -11.33 17.18 -1.03
CA ASN A 228 -10.13 17.03 -0.22
C ASN A 228 -9.09 16.19 -0.96
N LEU A 229 -7.88 16.75 -1.15
CA LEU A 229 -6.74 16.06 -1.74
C LEU A 229 -5.64 15.90 -0.69
N ILE A 230 -5.41 14.65 -0.30
CA ILE A 230 -4.43 14.30 0.73
C ILE A 230 -3.22 13.65 0.07
N GLY A 231 -2.05 14.17 0.41
CA GLY A 231 -0.77 13.65 -0.04
C GLY A 231 0.11 14.68 -0.73
N GLU A 232 1.32 14.24 -1.06
CA GLU A 232 2.33 15.03 -1.71
C GLU A 232 2.98 14.23 -2.84
N GLY A 233 3.63 14.91 -3.76
CA GLY A 233 4.35 14.26 -4.84
C GLY A 233 4.58 15.14 -6.04
N PRO A 234 5.19 14.59 -7.10
CA PRO A 234 5.67 15.40 -8.24
C PRO A 234 4.57 16.13 -9.01
N GLU A 235 3.30 15.69 -8.91
CA GLU A 235 2.18 16.37 -9.60
C GLU A 235 1.40 17.35 -8.72
N LEU A 236 1.84 17.65 -7.47
CA LEU A 236 1.11 18.53 -6.56
C LEU A 236 0.99 19.96 -7.09
N GLU A 237 2.11 20.56 -7.49
CA GLU A 237 2.10 21.96 -7.97
C GLU A 237 1.33 22.10 -9.31
N VAL A 238 1.42 21.10 -10.17
CA VAL A 238 0.62 21.05 -11.39
C VAL A 238 -0.87 20.98 -11.06
N ALA A 239 -1.26 20.16 -10.08
CA ALA A 239 -2.64 20.02 -9.64
C ALA A 239 -3.20 21.35 -9.08
N LYS A 240 -2.42 22.05 -8.24
CA LYS A 240 -2.78 23.38 -7.69
C LYS A 240 -2.95 24.41 -8.79
N SER A 241 -2.00 24.50 -9.74
CA SER A 241 -2.12 25.42 -10.88
C SER A 241 -3.37 25.14 -11.70
N MET A 242 -3.61 23.86 -12.07
CA MET A 242 -4.81 23.47 -12.82
C MET A 242 -6.11 23.80 -12.08
N ALA A 243 -6.17 23.58 -10.77
CA ALA A 243 -7.34 23.88 -9.95
C ALA A 243 -7.64 25.39 -9.95
N LYS A 244 -6.60 26.24 -9.87
CA LYS A 244 -6.70 27.70 -9.97
C LYS A 244 -7.18 28.15 -11.35
N ASP A 245 -6.57 27.64 -12.41
CA ASP A 245 -6.90 28.00 -13.81
C ASP A 245 -8.35 27.62 -14.14
N LEU A 246 -8.81 26.47 -13.65
CA LEU A 246 -10.18 25.97 -13.80
C LEU A 246 -11.16 26.57 -12.78
N LYS A 247 -10.70 27.47 -11.90
CA LYS A 247 -11.52 28.17 -10.87
C LYS A 247 -12.36 27.23 -10.00
N ILE A 248 -11.80 26.05 -9.65
CA ILE A 248 -12.51 25.07 -8.82
C ILE A 248 -12.74 25.65 -7.43
N LYS A 249 -14.00 25.64 -6.99
CA LYS A 249 -14.39 26.08 -5.64
C LYS A 249 -14.27 24.93 -4.64
N ASN A 250 -14.05 25.28 -3.37
CA ASN A 250 -14.06 24.32 -2.25
C ASN A 250 -13.08 23.12 -2.42
N ILE A 251 -11.88 23.37 -2.93
CA ILE A 251 -10.81 22.38 -3.07
C ILE A 251 -9.69 22.64 -2.08
N ASP A 252 -9.36 21.63 -1.25
CA ASP A 252 -8.31 21.69 -0.23
C ASP A 252 -7.20 20.70 -0.54
N PHE A 253 -5.95 21.21 -0.58
CA PHE A 253 -4.73 20.42 -0.68
C PHE A 253 -4.11 20.30 0.72
N MET A 254 -4.35 19.16 1.39
CA MET A 254 -4.09 18.99 2.82
C MET A 254 -2.67 18.48 3.15
N GLY A 255 -1.83 18.21 2.11
CA GLY A 255 -0.51 17.63 2.34
C GLY A 255 -0.56 16.18 2.87
N ASN A 256 0.56 15.70 3.41
CA ASN A 256 0.64 14.36 4.01
C ASN A 256 0.03 14.34 5.42
N THR A 257 -0.64 13.25 5.77
CA THR A 257 -1.11 12.99 7.12
C THR A 257 -0.82 11.56 7.57
N ASN A 258 -0.57 11.38 8.86
CA ASN A 258 -0.48 10.07 9.52
C ASN A 258 -1.84 9.56 10.00
N GLU A 259 -2.84 10.43 10.01
CA GLU A 259 -4.17 10.23 10.57
C GLU A 259 -5.25 10.36 9.49
N VAL A 260 -5.07 9.58 8.40
CA VAL A 260 -5.98 9.62 7.25
C VAL A 260 -7.42 9.29 7.65
N GLU A 261 -7.62 8.47 8.67
CA GLU A 261 -8.92 8.11 9.24
C GLU A 261 -9.70 9.32 9.75
N LYS A 262 -9.01 10.35 10.27
CA LYS A 262 -9.66 11.59 10.74
C LYS A 262 -10.23 12.44 9.61
N VAL A 263 -9.70 12.34 8.42
CA VAL A 263 -10.23 13.04 7.24
C VAL A 263 -11.27 12.19 6.54
N LEU A 264 -11.00 10.89 6.38
CA LEU A 264 -11.91 9.99 5.67
C LEU A 264 -13.25 9.78 6.39
N CYS A 265 -13.33 9.97 7.72
CA CYS A 265 -14.59 9.85 8.44
C CYS A 265 -15.58 10.97 8.08
N HIS A 266 -15.10 12.14 7.62
CA HIS A 266 -15.93 13.25 7.12
C HIS A 266 -16.18 13.18 5.62
N SER A 267 -15.76 12.11 4.95
CA SER A 267 -15.89 11.97 3.50
C SER A 267 -17.06 11.06 3.14
N ASP A 268 -17.79 11.42 2.09
CA ASP A 268 -18.90 10.63 1.55
C ASP A 268 -18.46 9.73 0.40
N ILE A 269 -17.62 10.30 -0.48
CA ILE A 269 -17.15 9.64 -1.71
C ILE A 269 -15.63 9.68 -1.73
N PHE A 270 -15.03 8.54 -2.03
CA PHE A 270 -13.59 8.44 -2.28
C PHE A 270 -13.33 8.15 -3.75
N ILE A 271 -12.44 8.92 -4.38
CA ILE A 271 -12.11 8.76 -5.79
C ILE A 271 -10.65 8.37 -6.01
N LEU A 272 -10.41 7.34 -6.86
CA LEU A 272 -9.08 6.84 -7.19
C LEU A 272 -8.97 6.51 -8.69
N PRO A 273 -8.66 7.50 -9.58
CA PRO A 273 -8.61 7.32 -11.03
C PRO A 273 -7.26 6.79 -11.52
N SER A 274 -6.55 5.99 -10.74
CA SER A 274 -5.20 5.50 -11.05
C SER A 274 -5.14 4.77 -12.39
N LYS A 275 -4.07 5.02 -13.16
CA LYS A 275 -3.78 4.33 -14.43
C LYS A 275 -3.47 2.84 -14.22
N THR A 276 -2.86 2.52 -13.08
CA THR A 276 -2.66 1.17 -12.58
C THR A 276 -2.56 1.20 -11.06
N GLU A 277 -3.05 0.16 -10.41
CA GLU A 277 -3.04 0.02 -8.96
C GLU A 277 -2.89 -1.45 -8.60
N SER A 278 -1.96 -1.79 -7.73
CA SER A 278 -1.73 -3.18 -7.36
C SER A 278 -2.81 -3.75 -6.46
N PHE A 279 -3.41 -2.89 -5.62
CA PHE A 279 -4.48 -3.26 -4.70
C PHE A 279 -5.44 -2.09 -4.41
N GLY A 280 -4.90 -0.92 -4.02
CA GLY A 280 -5.68 0.26 -3.65
C GLY A 280 -5.86 0.40 -2.13
N LEU A 281 -4.76 0.43 -1.36
CA LEU A 281 -4.83 0.57 0.10
C LEU A 281 -5.64 1.80 0.54
N ALA A 282 -5.44 2.95 -0.11
CA ALA A 282 -6.20 4.16 0.21
C ALA A 282 -7.72 4.00 -0.03
N ALA A 283 -8.11 3.22 -1.06
CA ALA A 283 -9.51 2.88 -1.27
C ALA A 283 -10.04 1.93 -0.18
N LEU A 284 -9.22 0.99 0.31
CA LEU A 284 -9.58 0.12 1.43
C LEU A 284 -9.76 0.92 2.73
N GLU A 285 -8.87 1.87 3.01
CA GLU A 285 -8.97 2.80 4.15
C GLU A 285 -10.26 3.65 4.07
N ALA A 286 -10.59 4.16 2.88
CA ALA A 286 -11.84 4.89 2.65
C ALA A 286 -13.07 3.99 2.83
N MET A 287 -13.04 2.74 2.37
CA MET A 287 -14.11 1.77 2.62
C MET A 287 -14.31 1.49 4.10
N ALA A 288 -13.21 1.38 4.87
CA ALA A 288 -13.24 1.20 6.32
C ALA A 288 -13.85 2.42 7.04
N SER A 289 -13.72 3.62 6.43
CA SER A 289 -14.35 4.88 6.88
C SER A 289 -15.76 5.08 6.32
N LYS A 290 -16.39 4.04 5.77
CA LYS A 290 -17.75 4.10 5.16
C LYS A 290 -17.87 5.10 4.00
N ASN A 291 -16.88 5.21 3.13
CA ASN A 291 -17.00 6.01 1.91
C ASN A 291 -17.51 5.14 0.74
N ALA A 292 -18.33 5.71 -0.14
CA ALA A 292 -18.64 5.11 -1.44
C ALA A 292 -17.42 5.29 -2.37
N ILE A 293 -17.05 4.25 -3.14
CA ILE A 293 -15.82 4.26 -3.89
C ILE A 293 -16.06 4.49 -5.38
N ILE A 294 -15.38 5.47 -5.97
CA ILE A 294 -15.27 5.62 -7.42
C ILE A 294 -13.83 5.39 -7.83
N SER A 295 -13.56 4.36 -8.61
CA SER A 295 -12.19 3.99 -8.95
C SER A 295 -12.04 3.68 -10.43
N SER A 296 -10.79 3.62 -10.89
CA SER A 296 -10.53 3.02 -12.19
C SER A 296 -10.78 1.50 -12.16
N ASN A 297 -10.97 0.93 -13.35
CA ASN A 297 -11.12 -0.52 -13.56
C ASN A 297 -9.76 -1.21 -13.79
N ARG A 298 -8.66 -0.70 -13.19
CA ARG A 298 -7.29 -1.14 -13.47
C ARG A 298 -6.65 -1.88 -12.30
N GLY A 299 -5.85 -2.90 -12.64
CA GLY A 299 -5.08 -3.67 -11.69
C GLY A 299 -5.94 -4.40 -10.66
N GLY A 300 -5.58 -4.28 -9.38
CA GLY A 300 -6.29 -4.89 -8.26
C GLY A 300 -7.54 -4.14 -7.79
N LEU A 301 -7.82 -2.93 -8.33
CA LEU A 301 -8.99 -2.13 -7.88
C LEU A 301 -10.33 -2.85 -8.07
N PRO A 302 -10.60 -3.56 -9.18
CA PRO A 302 -11.85 -4.31 -9.34
C PRO A 302 -12.02 -5.49 -8.36
N GLU A 303 -10.94 -5.96 -7.73
CA GLU A 303 -11.01 -7.00 -6.68
C GLU A 303 -11.53 -6.40 -5.36
N LEU A 304 -11.28 -5.12 -5.16
CA LEU A 304 -11.67 -4.37 -3.96
C LEU A 304 -12.99 -3.61 -4.14
N ASN A 305 -13.07 -2.76 -5.17
CA ASN A 305 -14.27 -1.97 -5.50
C ASN A 305 -15.16 -2.74 -6.49
N ILE A 306 -16.22 -3.32 -5.97
CA ILE A 306 -17.19 -4.10 -6.76
C ILE A 306 -18.19 -3.15 -7.42
N ASN A 307 -18.14 -3.05 -8.74
CA ASN A 307 -18.98 -2.15 -9.53
C ASN A 307 -20.48 -2.33 -9.23
N ASN A 308 -21.22 -1.23 -9.11
CA ASN A 308 -22.64 -1.15 -8.74
C ASN A 308 -22.99 -1.73 -7.36
N LYS A 309 -21.99 -2.04 -6.53
CA LYS A 309 -22.19 -2.58 -5.18
C LYS A 309 -21.53 -1.74 -4.11
N THR A 310 -20.24 -1.53 -4.19
CA THR A 310 -19.46 -0.71 -3.26
C THR A 310 -19.19 0.69 -3.81
N GLY A 311 -19.51 0.91 -5.07
CA GLY A 311 -19.28 2.14 -5.81
C GLY A 311 -19.37 1.90 -7.31
N PHE A 312 -18.63 2.72 -8.06
CA PHE A 312 -18.52 2.60 -9.52
C PHE A 312 -17.07 2.40 -9.95
N THR A 313 -16.88 1.65 -11.06
CA THR A 313 -15.58 1.52 -11.72
C THR A 313 -15.65 2.13 -13.10
N CYS A 314 -14.71 3.02 -13.43
CA CYS A 314 -14.66 3.75 -14.69
C CYS A 314 -13.36 3.43 -15.45
N ASN A 315 -13.30 3.70 -16.74
CA ASN A 315 -12.02 3.70 -17.42
C ASN A 315 -11.18 4.90 -16.93
N TYR A 316 -9.90 4.68 -16.65
CA TYR A 316 -9.03 5.67 -16.00
C TYR A 316 -8.91 7.02 -16.75
N ASN A 317 -9.19 7.07 -18.05
CA ASN A 317 -9.15 8.28 -18.88
C ASN A 317 -10.53 8.83 -19.26
N ASP A 318 -11.61 8.22 -18.81
CA ASP A 318 -12.99 8.61 -19.12
C ASP A 318 -13.53 9.58 -18.07
N ILE A 319 -13.28 10.90 -18.29
CA ILE A 319 -13.68 11.96 -17.37
C ILE A 319 -15.21 11.97 -17.20
N ASP A 320 -15.97 11.78 -18.27
CA ASP A 320 -17.43 11.90 -18.23
C ASP A 320 -18.06 10.74 -17.44
N ALA A 321 -17.51 9.54 -17.55
CA ALA A 321 -17.94 8.41 -16.71
C ALA A 321 -17.71 8.67 -15.21
N TYR A 322 -16.58 9.33 -14.84
CA TYR A 322 -16.35 9.71 -13.43
C TYR A 322 -17.36 10.77 -12.97
N VAL A 323 -17.60 11.78 -13.79
CA VAL A 323 -18.57 12.84 -13.48
C VAL A 323 -19.97 12.24 -13.29
N GLU A 324 -20.43 11.41 -14.22
CA GLU A 324 -21.73 10.73 -14.13
C GLU A 324 -21.84 9.87 -12.86
N ALA A 325 -20.79 9.10 -12.55
CA ALA A 325 -20.76 8.26 -11.35
C ALA A 325 -20.86 9.09 -10.06
N ILE A 326 -20.15 10.23 -9.97
CA ILE A 326 -20.20 11.13 -8.82
C ILE A 326 -21.61 11.75 -8.71
N LEU A 327 -22.14 12.30 -9.80
CA LEU A 327 -23.45 12.95 -9.79
C LEU A 327 -24.57 11.98 -9.40
N LYS A 328 -24.53 10.72 -9.85
CA LYS A 328 -25.47 9.67 -9.41
C LYS A 328 -25.46 9.47 -7.90
N LEU A 329 -24.30 9.56 -7.25
CA LEU A 329 -24.21 9.45 -5.79
C LEU A 329 -24.65 10.72 -5.08
N LEU A 330 -24.26 11.89 -5.58
CA LEU A 330 -24.63 13.18 -4.99
C LEU A 330 -26.12 13.48 -5.06
N THR A 331 -26.81 12.97 -6.11
CA THR A 331 -28.24 13.20 -6.33
C THR A 331 -29.14 12.13 -5.72
N SER A 332 -28.58 11.05 -5.17
CA SER A 332 -29.36 9.94 -4.58
C SER A 332 -28.78 9.50 -3.24
N GLU A 333 -29.27 10.11 -2.16
CA GLU A 333 -28.87 9.74 -0.79
C GLU A 333 -29.04 8.25 -0.51
N LYS A 334 -30.14 7.65 -0.96
CA LYS A 334 -30.42 6.22 -0.82
C LYS A 334 -29.33 5.34 -1.49
N LEU A 335 -28.85 5.75 -2.66
CA LEU A 335 -27.78 5.03 -3.37
C LEU A 335 -26.44 5.22 -2.66
N LEU A 336 -26.13 6.44 -2.25
CA LEU A 336 -24.91 6.78 -1.54
C LEU A 336 -24.79 5.97 -0.25
N GLU A 337 -25.80 6.00 0.61
CA GLU A 337 -25.79 5.27 1.89
C GLU A 337 -25.68 3.74 1.69
N ARG A 338 -26.38 3.21 0.68
CA ARG A 338 -26.26 1.80 0.31
C ARG A 338 -24.82 1.44 -0.07
N PHE A 339 -24.13 2.27 -0.85
CA PHE A 339 -22.77 2.02 -1.28
C PHE A 339 -21.77 2.20 -0.13
N LYS A 340 -21.96 3.21 0.72
CA LYS A 340 -21.19 3.43 1.97
C LYS A 340 -21.23 2.18 2.87
N LEU A 341 -22.43 1.65 3.12
CA LEU A 341 -22.60 0.44 3.92
C LEU A 341 -21.95 -0.80 3.27
N ASN A 342 -22.11 -0.97 1.97
CA ASN A 342 -21.52 -2.11 1.25
C ASN A 342 -19.99 -2.01 1.18
N SER A 343 -19.44 -0.81 1.04
CA SER A 343 -17.99 -0.55 1.11
C SER A 343 -17.42 -0.99 2.46
N TYR A 344 -18.07 -0.59 3.54
CA TYR A 344 -17.66 -1.00 4.87
C TYR A 344 -17.72 -2.53 5.07
N LYS A 345 -18.81 -3.18 4.62
CA LYS A 345 -18.93 -4.65 4.66
C LYS A 345 -17.84 -5.34 3.82
N GLN A 346 -17.43 -4.73 2.72
CA GLN A 346 -16.32 -5.25 1.91
C GLN A 346 -14.99 -5.08 2.64
N ALA A 347 -14.73 -3.92 3.27
CA ALA A 347 -13.51 -3.67 4.04
C ALA A 347 -13.33 -4.66 5.21
N GLN A 348 -14.41 -5.06 5.86
CA GLN A 348 -14.36 -6.06 6.95
C GLN A 348 -13.70 -7.38 6.55
N LYS A 349 -13.78 -7.78 5.28
CA LYS A 349 -13.09 -8.99 4.77
C LYS A 349 -11.58 -8.86 4.78
N TYR A 350 -11.08 -7.63 4.73
CA TYR A 350 -9.67 -7.26 4.72
C TYR A 350 -9.19 -6.74 6.08
N ASN A 351 -9.93 -7.08 7.16
CA ASN A 351 -9.49 -6.73 8.51
C ASN A 351 -8.14 -7.42 8.82
N ILE A 352 -7.24 -6.68 9.46
CA ILE A 352 -5.92 -7.18 9.91
C ILE A 352 -6.04 -8.51 10.65
N GLU A 353 -7.07 -8.67 11.50
CA GLU A 353 -7.34 -9.89 12.26
C GLU A 353 -7.60 -11.12 11.38
N ASN A 354 -8.08 -10.92 10.14
CA ASN A 354 -8.32 -11.99 9.18
C ASN A 354 -7.09 -12.28 8.30
N ILE A 355 -6.32 -11.26 7.96
CA ILE A 355 -5.24 -11.37 6.98
C ILE A 355 -3.90 -11.76 7.61
N VAL A 356 -3.54 -11.24 8.79
CA VAL A 356 -2.28 -11.59 9.45
C VAL A 356 -2.16 -13.09 9.73
N PRO A 357 -3.20 -13.83 10.15
CA PRO A 357 -3.14 -15.28 10.27
C PRO A 357 -2.77 -16.03 8.98
N MET A 358 -3.07 -15.44 7.80
CA MET A 358 -2.65 -16.03 6.51
C MET A 358 -1.12 -15.99 6.34
N TYR A 359 -0.46 -14.92 6.80
CA TYR A 359 1.00 -14.83 6.85
C TYR A 359 1.58 -15.80 7.89
N GLU A 360 1.02 -15.85 9.10
CA GLU A 360 1.46 -16.78 10.14
C GLU A 360 1.39 -18.25 9.68
N ALA A 361 0.35 -18.61 8.94
CA ALA A 361 0.22 -19.96 8.37
C ALA A 361 1.37 -20.30 7.41
N GLU A 362 1.78 -19.32 6.57
CA GLU A 362 2.93 -19.49 5.67
C GLU A 362 4.26 -19.54 6.44
N TYR A 363 4.42 -18.74 7.51
CA TYR A 363 5.60 -18.79 8.36
C TYR A 363 5.75 -20.17 9.03
N LYS A 364 4.68 -20.67 9.64
CA LYS A 364 4.67 -21.99 10.27
C LYS A 364 4.99 -23.12 9.29
N ARG A 365 4.61 -22.97 8.02
CA ARG A 365 4.92 -23.95 6.97
C ARG A 365 6.40 -23.97 6.59
N LEU A 366 7.10 -22.84 6.73
CA LEU A 366 8.51 -22.70 6.39
C LEU A 366 9.46 -23.20 7.46
N ILE A 367 9.08 -23.16 8.73
CA ILE A 367 9.94 -23.51 9.86
C ILE A 367 9.70 -24.93 10.39
N LYS A 368 8.71 -25.64 9.79
CA LYS A 368 8.54 -27.10 9.99
C LYS A 368 9.57 -27.86 9.15
#